data_cb424e3b93a6dd5c030b59025592b3f0
#
_entry.id   cb424e3b93a6dd5c030b59025592b3f0
#
_cell.length_a   1.000
_cell.length_b   1.000
_cell.length_c   1.000
_cell.angle_alpha   90.00
_cell.angle_beta   90.00
_cell.angle_gamma   90.00
#
_symmetry.space_group_name_H-M   'P 1'
#
loop_
_entity.id
_entity.type
_entity.pdbx_description
1 polymer ?
#
loop_
_entity_poly.entity_id
_entity_poly.type
_entity_poly.pdbx_seq_one_letter_code
_entity_poly.pdbx_strand_id
1 'polypeptide(L)'
;MESKTIKILSNIVLLKENFINEIFAKPYIVINDISELKDGQQPSDPLLIQTYQLIKHHSSTNVRNIYFPISQQLNATFKGIAKWLASQYTNPNSVHGFVKKRGIKTNAEQHLGCNHLLKLDLENFYEQISEESIIEALIAIGIDSELSILISKICTVKGSLVQGFSTSPVISNIISLKLDQELEKYANSNNIVYTRYADDMSFSSMTVIPNKDEIEKIINDFNFVLNKDKTKYLKRGFYQSVTGLTIFDTIQPRIPKRIKRNLRLEVHYINRFGMKNHAIRRLAKKGKANMNPNFEEDLRKEIITSRLRIIGWINFSNGIEKQFSSKLASMFNSRV
;
A
#
# COMPACT_ATOMS: atom_id res chain seq x y z
N MET A 1 -28.96 -17.72 -4.83
CA MET A 1 -27.57 -18.22 -4.96
C MET A 1 -27.56 -19.69 -4.63
N GLU A 2 -26.95 -20.52 -5.46
CA GLU A 2 -26.95 -21.95 -5.23
C GLU A 2 -26.12 -22.31 -3.98
N SER A 3 -26.62 -23.22 -3.16
CA SER A 3 -25.93 -23.81 -2.00
C SER A 3 -24.51 -24.32 -2.35
N LYS A 4 -24.30 -24.71 -3.61
CA LYS A 4 -23.02 -25.17 -4.15
C LYS A 4 -21.93 -24.07 -4.13
N THR A 5 -22.25 -22.84 -4.53
CA THR A 5 -21.28 -21.70 -4.58
C THR A 5 -20.84 -21.28 -3.20
N ILE A 6 -21.77 -21.25 -2.24
CA ILE A 6 -21.47 -20.96 -0.83
C ILE A 6 -20.56 -22.03 -0.24
N LYS A 7 -20.82 -23.32 -0.56
CA LYS A 7 -19.97 -24.43 -0.13
C LYS A 7 -18.56 -24.36 -0.72
N ILE A 8 -18.41 -23.95 -1.98
CA ILE A 8 -17.11 -23.74 -2.60
C ILE A 8 -16.33 -22.66 -1.84
N LEU A 9 -16.95 -21.49 -1.59
CA LEU A 9 -16.29 -20.41 -0.85
C LEU A 9 -15.98 -20.82 0.60
N SER A 10 -16.90 -21.54 1.28
CA SER A 10 -16.71 -22.09 2.61
C SER A 10 -15.43 -22.96 2.69
N ASN A 11 -15.21 -23.79 1.69
CA ASN A 11 -14.02 -24.63 1.59
C ASN A 11 -12.74 -23.80 1.32
N ILE A 12 -12.82 -22.75 0.47
CA ILE A 12 -11.70 -21.84 0.17
C ILE A 12 -11.23 -21.12 1.42
N VAL A 13 -12.17 -20.60 2.23
CA VAL A 13 -11.86 -19.79 3.40
C VAL A 13 -11.85 -20.58 4.71
N LEU A 14 -12.17 -21.87 4.68
CA LEU A 14 -12.27 -22.77 5.84
C LEU A 14 -13.24 -22.27 6.92
N LEU A 15 -14.40 -21.74 6.51
CA LEU A 15 -15.43 -21.20 7.40
C LEU A 15 -16.78 -21.86 7.15
N LYS A 16 -17.67 -21.77 8.17
CA LYS A 16 -19.03 -22.32 8.06
C LYS A 16 -19.86 -21.59 7.02
N GLU A 17 -20.65 -22.32 6.25
CA GLU A 17 -21.55 -21.80 5.21
C GLU A 17 -22.52 -20.74 5.76
N ASN A 18 -23.06 -20.92 6.97
CA ASN A 18 -23.97 -19.96 7.60
C ASN A 18 -23.33 -18.57 7.77
N PHE A 19 -22.05 -18.51 8.08
CA PHE A 19 -21.34 -17.23 8.22
C PHE A 19 -21.18 -16.53 6.86
N ILE A 20 -20.89 -17.28 5.80
CA ILE A 20 -20.81 -16.73 4.44
C ILE A 20 -22.17 -16.23 3.97
N ASN A 21 -23.24 -16.97 4.27
CA ASN A 21 -24.61 -16.54 4.00
C ASN A 21 -24.95 -15.23 4.71
N GLU A 22 -24.54 -15.08 5.96
CA GLU A 22 -24.78 -13.85 6.73
C GLU A 22 -24.09 -12.63 6.13
N ILE A 23 -22.81 -12.76 5.77
CA ILE A 23 -22.04 -11.68 5.12
C ILE A 23 -22.66 -11.30 3.78
N PHE A 24 -23.16 -12.29 3.02
CA PHE A 24 -23.74 -12.03 1.72
C PHE A 24 -25.14 -11.41 1.81
N ALA A 25 -25.91 -11.78 2.81
CA ALA A 25 -27.32 -11.37 2.94
C ALA A 25 -27.48 -9.94 3.47
N LYS A 26 -26.49 -9.39 4.16
CA LYS A 26 -26.59 -8.09 4.86
C LYS A 26 -25.43 -7.18 4.47
N PRO A 27 -25.66 -5.85 4.37
CA PRO A 27 -24.56 -4.90 4.20
C PRO A 27 -23.69 -4.83 5.46
N TYR A 28 -22.41 -4.43 5.28
CA TYR A 28 -21.54 -4.15 6.41
C TYR A 28 -22.03 -2.95 7.24
N ILE A 29 -21.87 -3.07 8.55
CA ILE A 29 -22.10 -1.98 9.50
C ILE A 29 -20.78 -1.23 9.66
N VAL A 30 -20.72 0.02 9.16
CA VAL A 30 -19.51 0.84 9.20
C VAL A 30 -19.63 1.85 10.32
N ILE A 31 -18.64 1.85 11.24
CA ILE A 31 -18.54 2.77 12.37
C ILE A 31 -17.16 3.44 12.41
N ASN A 32 -17.08 4.63 12.98
CA ASN A 32 -15.79 5.30 13.25
C ASN A 32 -15.24 4.89 14.64
N ASP A 33 -16.14 4.75 15.61
CA ASP A 33 -15.80 4.32 16.97
C ASP A 33 -16.83 3.31 17.51
N ILE A 34 -16.41 2.44 18.43
CA ILE A 34 -17.28 1.44 19.06
C ILE A 34 -18.44 2.10 19.80
N SER A 35 -18.30 3.32 20.27
CA SER A 35 -19.36 4.10 20.92
C SER A 35 -20.53 4.46 19.98
N GLU A 36 -20.36 4.35 18.67
CA GLU A 36 -21.42 4.58 17.66
C GLU A 36 -22.36 3.38 17.47
N LEU A 37 -22.13 2.26 18.17
CA LEU A 37 -23.00 1.10 18.10
C LEU A 37 -24.41 1.43 18.57
N LYS A 38 -25.40 1.09 17.73
CA LYS A 38 -26.84 1.27 18.05
C LYS A 38 -27.34 0.15 18.94
N ASP A 39 -28.49 0.38 19.58
CA ASP A 39 -29.15 -0.63 20.40
C ASP A 39 -29.33 -1.96 19.62
N GLY A 40 -28.88 -3.04 20.26
CA GLY A 40 -28.91 -4.39 19.65
C GLY A 40 -27.68 -4.76 18.83
N GLN A 41 -26.75 -3.83 18.56
CA GLN A 41 -25.48 -4.13 17.91
C GLN A 41 -24.43 -4.48 18.99
N GLN A 42 -23.60 -5.48 18.69
CA GLN A 42 -22.55 -5.94 19.60
C GLN A 42 -21.16 -5.70 18.99
N PRO A 43 -20.12 -5.41 19.77
CA PRO A 43 -18.74 -5.35 19.28
C PRO A 43 -18.28 -6.67 18.60
N SER A 44 -18.96 -7.76 18.90
CA SER A 44 -18.72 -9.09 18.31
C SER A 44 -19.47 -9.34 17.00
N ASP A 45 -20.28 -8.38 16.53
CA ASP A 45 -21.03 -8.54 15.27
C ASP A 45 -20.05 -8.83 14.10
N PRO A 46 -20.23 -9.95 13.38
CA PRO A 46 -19.32 -10.35 12.33
C PRO A 46 -19.29 -9.38 11.14
N LEU A 47 -20.32 -8.55 10.96
CA LEU A 47 -20.43 -7.59 9.86
C LEU A 47 -19.90 -6.21 10.21
N LEU A 48 -19.37 -6.04 11.43
CA LEU A 48 -18.87 -4.76 11.91
C LEU A 48 -17.51 -4.42 11.32
N ILE A 49 -17.45 -3.28 10.65
CA ILE A 49 -16.23 -2.71 10.08
C ILE A 49 -15.98 -1.36 10.72
N GLN A 50 -14.80 -1.19 11.28
CA GLN A 50 -14.35 0.11 11.75
C GLN A 50 -13.65 0.86 10.63
N THR A 51 -13.91 2.15 10.50
CA THR A 51 -13.19 3.05 9.62
C THR A 51 -12.49 4.13 10.43
N TYR A 52 -11.32 4.57 9.98
CA TYR A 52 -10.65 5.75 10.49
C TYR A 52 -10.07 6.56 9.35
N GLN A 53 -9.95 7.85 9.60
CA GLN A 53 -9.42 8.80 8.62
C GLN A 53 -7.92 9.00 8.83
N LEU A 54 -7.15 8.72 7.79
CA LEU A 54 -5.75 9.13 7.72
C LEU A 54 -5.64 10.49 7.04
N ILE A 55 -5.29 11.50 7.83
CA ILE A 55 -4.98 12.84 7.31
C ILE A 55 -3.50 12.85 6.92
N LYS A 56 -3.19 13.02 5.64
CA LYS A 56 -1.80 13.23 5.21
C LYS A 56 -1.33 14.58 5.72
N HIS A 57 -0.27 14.60 6.53
CA HIS A 57 0.41 15.83 6.93
C HIS A 57 0.73 16.69 5.70
N HIS A 58 0.27 17.95 5.72
CA HIS A 58 0.42 19.03 4.74
C HIS A 58 -0.69 19.24 3.69
N SER A 59 -1.84 18.53 3.77
CA SER A 59 -3.00 18.88 2.94
C SER A 59 -4.28 18.55 3.69
N SER A 60 -5.06 19.56 4.02
CA SER A 60 -6.40 19.39 4.64
C SER A 60 -7.43 18.73 3.72
N THR A 61 -7.10 18.52 2.45
CA THR A 61 -8.00 17.98 1.43
C THR A 61 -7.77 16.48 1.11
N ASN A 62 -6.69 15.86 1.59
CA ASN A 62 -6.38 14.46 1.30
C ASN A 62 -6.64 13.55 2.52
N VAL A 63 -7.91 13.33 2.81
CA VAL A 63 -8.36 12.36 3.82
C VAL A 63 -8.54 11.00 3.16
N ARG A 64 -7.92 9.95 3.70
CA ARG A 64 -8.12 8.57 3.27
C ARG A 64 -8.89 7.81 4.32
N ASN A 65 -9.98 7.16 3.93
CA ASN A 65 -10.71 6.25 4.79
C ASN A 65 -10.06 4.87 4.72
N ILE A 66 -9.66 4.35 5.88
CA ILE A 66 -9.12 2.99 6.02
C ILE A 66 -10.16 2.14 6.73
N TYR A 67 -10.49 1.00 6.15
CA TYR A 67 -11.51 0.09 6.63
C TYR A 67 -10.86 -1.19 7.14
N PHE A 68 -11.27 -1.68 8.29
CA PHE A 68 -10.82 -2.98 8.79
C PHE A 68 -11.92 -3.71 9.57
N PRO A 69 -12.01 -5.03 9.39
CA PRO A 69 -12.96 -5.85 10.12
C PRO A 69 -12.57 -5.92 11.60
N ILE A 70 -13.52 -5.72 12.49
CA ILE A 70 -13.31 -5.94 13.92
C ILE A 70 -13.30 -7.43 14.22
N SER A 71 -14.18 -8.19 13.58
CA SER A 71 -14.27 -9.64 13.72
C SER A 71 -13.02 -10.34 13.20
N GLN A 72 -12.41 -11.19 14.05
CA GLN A 72 -11.30 -12.05 13.63
C GLN A 72 -11.71 -13.02 12.51
N GLN A 73 -12.95 -13.50 12.54
CA GLN A 73 -13.50 -14.42 11.56
C GLN A 73 -13.62 -13.76 10.18
N LEU A 74 -14.13 -12.51 10.11
CA LEU A 74 -14.20 -11.74 8.87
C LEU A 74 -12.79 -11.43 8.31
N ASN A 75 -11.87 -11.09 9.19
CA ASN A 75 -10.47 -10.87 8.79
C ASN A 75 -9.82 -12.14 8.23
N ALA A 76 -10.11 -13.31 8.83
CA ALA A 76 -9.65 -14.61 8.31
C ALA A 76 -10.27 -14.92 6.93
N THR A 77 -11.56 -14.60 6.74
CA THR A 77 -12.25 -14.71 5.45
C THR A 77 -11.52 -13.89 4.36
N PHE A 78 -11.26 -12.61 4.61
CA PHE A 78 -10.55 -11.77 3.66
C PHE A 78 -9.16 -12.29 3.33
N LYS A 79 -8.40 -12.78 4.32
CA LYS A 79 -7.08 -13.39 4.10
C LYS A 79 -7.18 -14.68 3.27
N GLY A 80 -8.18 -15.51 3.53
CA GLY A 80 -8.45 -16.73 2.77
C GLY A 80 -8.75 -16.44 1.31
N ILE A 81 -9.71 -15.53 1.05
CA ILE A 81 -10.05 -15.09 -0.31
C ILE A 81 -8.82 -14.50 -1.01
N ALA A 82 -8.08 -13.61 -0.36
CA ALA A 82 -6.89 -12.98 -0.95
C ALA A 82 -5.82 -14.02 -1.34
N LYS A 83 -5.57 -14.99 -0.46
CA LYS A 83 -4.61 -16.08 -0.74
C LYS A 83 -5.06 -16.95 -1.91
N TRP A 84 -6.33 -17.29 -1.96
CA TRP A 84 -6.89 -18.09 -3.04
C TRP A 84 -6.87 -17.33 -4.37
N LEU A 85 -7.37 -16.09 -4.41
CA LEU A 85 -7.33 -15.24 -5.60
C LEU A 85 -5.90 -15.09 -6.15
N ALA A 86 -4.91 -14.90 -5.27
CA ALA A 86 -3.51 -14.78 -5.68
C ALA A 86 -2.96 -16.05 -6.37
N SER A 87 -3.63 -17.21 -6.23
CA SER A 87 -3.26 -18.47 -6.91
C SER A 87 -3.98 -18.67 -8.24
N GLN A 88 -5.00 -17.86 -8.57
CA GLN A 88 -5.82 -18.03 -9.78
C GLN A 88 -5.25 -17.31 -11.01
N TYR A 89 -4.27 -16.43 -10.84
CA TYR A 89 -3.69 -15.66 -11.96
C TYR A 89 -2.20 -15.42 -11.75
N THR A 90 -1.54 -14.98 -12.82
CA THR A 90 -0.12 -14.59 -12.78
C THR A 90 0.02 -13.11 -13.07
N ASN A 91 0.70 -12.39 -12.19
CA ASN A 91 0.99 -10.98 -12.39
C ASN A 91 2.02 -10.78 -13.51
N PRO A 92 1.85 -9.78 -14.40
CA PRO A 92 2.86 -9.34 -15.34
C PRO A 92 4.20 -9.00 -14.65
N ASN A 93 5.29 -9.01 -15.42
CA ASN A 93 6.61 -8.71 -14.85
C ASN A 93 6.76 -7.25 -14.43
N SER A 94 6.03 -6.35 -15.02
CA SER A 94 5.94 -4.92 -14.69
C SER A 94 5.28 -4.65 -13.33
N VAL A 95 4.47 -5.58 -12.79
CA VAL A 95 3.74 -5.36 -11.53
C VAL A 95 4.60 -5.75 -10.34
N HIS A 96 4.92 -4.78 -9.48
CA HIS A 96 5.74 -4.97 -8.28
C HIS A 96 4.98 -4.78 -6.96
N GLY A 97 3.85 -4.05 -6.98
CA GLY A 97 3.01 -3.86 -5.80
C GLY A 97 2.23 -5.13 -5.45
N PHE A 98 2.25 -5.52 -4.17
CA PHE A 98 1.47 -6.65 -3.63
C PHE A 98 1.79 -8.03 -4.24
N VAL A 99 2.91 -8.19 -4.90
CA VAL A 99 3.35 -9.43 -5.52
C VAL A 99 4.43 -10.10 -4.68
N LYS A 100 4.29 -11.42 -4.43
CA LYS A 100 5.26 -12.19 -3.65
C LYS A 100 6.67 -12.09 -4.27
N LYS A 101 7.68 -11.86 -3.45
CA LYS A 101 9.09 -11.66 -3.82
C LYS A 101 9.37 -10.39 -4.62
N ARG A 102 8.40 -9.53 -4.86
CA ARG A 102 8.58 -8.20 -5.45
C ARG A 102 8.30 -7.11 -4.41
N GLY A 103 8.81 -5.91 -4.63
CA GLY A 103 8.64 -4.80 -3.69
C GLY A 103 9.28 -3.52 -4.22
N ILE A 104 9.40 -2.53 -3.36
CA ILE A 104 9.92 -1.20 -3.73
C ILE A 104 11.33 -1.24 -4.32
N LYS A 105 12.18 -2.19 -3.87
CA LYS A 105 13.54 -2.36 -4.39
C LYS A 105 13.51 -2.92 -5.80
N THR A 106 12.83 -4.04 -6.02
CA THR A 106 12.72 -4.67 -7.33
C THR A 106 12.03 -3.77 -8.36
N ASN A 107 11.10 -2.93 -7.91
CA ASN A 107 10.47 -1.91 -8.74
C ASN A 107 11.48 -0.85 -9.18
N ALA A 108 12.22 -0.28 -8.24
CA ALA A 108 13.23 0.74 -8.53
C ALA A 108 14.41 0.21 -9.37
N GLU A 109 14.77 -1.08 -9.22
CA GLU A 109 15.83 -1.75 -9.99
C GLU A 109 15.58 -1.72 -11.51
N GLN A 110 14.32 -1.72 -11.94
CA GLN A 110 13.97 -1.69 -13.37
C GLN A 110 14.32 -0.35 -14.05
N HIS A 111 14.47 0.73 -13.28
CA HIS A 111 14.62 2.09 -13.78
C HIS A 111 16.01 2.69 -13.52
N LEU A 112 17.00 1.87 -13.17
CA LEU A 112 18.34 2.34 -12.80
C LEU A 112 19.02 3.12 -13.93
N GLY A 113 19.58 4.26 -13.58
CA GLY A 113 20.41 5.06 -14.49
C GLY A 113 19.68 5.72 -15.66
N CYS A 114 18.35 5.65 -15.72
CA CYS A 114 17.57 6.21 -16.83
C CYS A 114 17.79 7.72 -17.00
N ASN A 115 17.67 8.20 -18.25
CA ASN A 115 17.73 9.63 -18.56
C ASN A 115 16.36 10.32 -18.40
N HIS A 116 15.29 9.60 -18.71
CA HIS A 116 13.92 10.11 -18.67
C HIS A 116 13.08 9.23 -17.77
N LEU A 117 12.32 9.83 -16.87
CA LEU A 117 11.39 9.15 -15.98
C LEU A 117 10.07 9.93 -15.94
N LEU A 118 9.00 9.29 -16.36
CA LEU A 118 7.62 9.75 -16.15
C LEU A 118 7.01 8.95 -15.03
N LYS A 119 6.47 9.65 -14.03
CA LYS A 119 5.70 9.07 -12.91
C LYS A 119 4.26 9.50 -13.02
N LEU A 120 3.37 8.54 -12.95
CA LEU A 120 1.93 8.72 -12.97
C LEU A 120 1.33 8.07 -11.72
N ASP A 121 0.22 8.62 -11.25
CA ASP A 121 -0.53 8.12 -10.09
C ASP A 121 -2.00 8.05 -10.46
N LEU A 122 -2.68 6.96 -10.15
CA LEU A 122 -4.11 6.84 -10.39
C LEU A 122 -4.89 7.56 -9.29
N GLU A 123 -5.86 8.37 -9.69
CA GLU A 123 -6.70 9.07 -8.73
C GLU A 123 -7.66 8.10 -8.05
N ASN A 124 -7.84 8.19 -6.74
CA ASN A 124 -8.78 7.40 -5.94
C ASN A 124 -8.85 5.92 -6.37
N PHE A 125 -7.69 5.28 -6.56
CA PHE A 125 -7.53 3.99 -7.22
C PHE A 125 -8.49 2.90 -6.74
N TYR A 126 -8.66 2.74 -5.42
CA TYR A 126 -9.55 1.72 -4.89
C TYR A 126 -11.02 2.09 -5.05
N GLU A 127 -11.35 3.35 -4.81
CA GLU A 127 -12.72 3.85 -4.84
C GLU A 127 -13.33 3.85 -6.26
N GLN A 128 -12.48 3.87 -7.30
CA GLN A 128 -12.91 3.74 -8.72
C GLN A 128 -13.25 2.30 -9.10
N ILE A 129 -12.86 1.31 -8.29
CA ILE A 129 -13.12 -0.10 -8.57
C ILE A 129 -14.48 -0.49 -8.02
N SER A 130 -15.47 -0.65 -8.91
CA SER A 130 -16.84 -1.04 -8.56
C SER A 130 -17.02 -2.57 -8.43
N GLU A 131 -18.13 -2.99 -7.83
CA GLU A 131 -18.51 -4.41 -7.78
C GLU A 131 -18.60 -5.03 -9.19
N GLU A 132 -19.16 -4.31 -10.14
CA GLU A 132 -19.32 -4.77 -11.52
C GLU A 132 -17.97 -5.03 -12.17
N SER A 133 -17.03 -4.09 -12.04
CA SER A 133 -15.67 -4.28 -12.60
C SER A 133 -14.92 -5.42 -11.92
N ILE A 134 -15.17 -5.68 -10.62
CA ILE A 134 -14.61 -6.85 -9.93
C ILE A 134 -15.18 -8.14 -10.52
N ILE A 135 -16.51 -8.23 -10.70
CA ILE A 135 -17.17 -9.41 -11.27
C ILE A 135 -16.61 -9.71 -12.65
N GLU A 136 -16.56 -8.72 -13.54
CA GLU A 136 -16.04 -8.87 -14.89
C GLU A 136 -14.57 -9.34 -14.91
N ALA A 137 -13.74 -8.76 -14.06
CA ALA A 137 -12.33 -9.11 -13.98
C ALA A 137 -12.11 -10.54 -13.42
N LEU A 138 -12.91 -10.97 -12.45
CA LEU A 138 -12.86 -12.32 -11.90
C LEU A 138 -13.30 -13.37 -12.93
N ILE A 139 -14.38 -13.10 -13.66
CA ILE A 139 -14.85 -13.97 -14.76
C ILE A 139 -13.78 -14.04 -15.86
N ALA A 140 -13.14 -12.92 -16.19
CA ALA A 140 -12.12 -12.87 -17.23
C ALA A 140 -10.88 -13.72 -16.93
N ILE A 141 -10.57 -13.99 -15.66
CA ILE A 141 -9.51 -14.92 -15.24
C ILE A 141 -10.02 -16.35 -15.02
N GLY A 142 -11.27 -16.67 -15.38
CA GLY A 142 -11.83 -18.01 -15.36
C GLY A 142 -12.57 -18.40 -14.07
N ILE A 143 -12.89 -17.45 -13.19
CA ILE A 143 -13.68 -17.71 -11.99
C ILE A 143 -15.16 -17.75 -12.38
N ASP A 144 -15.90 -18.71 -11.81
CA ASP A 144 -17.34 -18.87 -12.01
C ASP A 144 -18.12 -17.57 -11.68
N SER A 145 -19.18 -17.29 -12.43
CA SER A 145 -19.94 -16.03 -12.33
C SER A 145 -20.61 -15.83 -10.97
N GLU A 146 -21.22 -16.89 -10.41
CA GLU A 146 -21.86 -16.79 -9.10
C GLU A 146 -20.83 -16.59 -7.98
N LEU A 147 -19.68 -17.28 -8.07
CA LEU A 147 -18.57 -17.11 -7.13
C LEU A 147 -17.97 -15.71 -7.25
N SER A 148 -17.89 -15.15 -8.46
CA SER A 148 -17.42 -13.78 -8.71
C SER A 148 -18.34 -12.74 -8.06
N ILE A 149 -19.65 -12.90 -8.18
CA ILE A 149 -20.68 -12.06 -7.51
C ILE A 149 -20.54 -12.16 -5.99
N LEU A 150 -20.37 -13.36 -5.45
CA LEU A 150 -20.22 -13.56 -4.01
C LEU A 150 -18.96 -12.88 -3.47
N ILE A 151 -17.82 -13.07 -4.14
CA ILE A 151 -16.54 -12.47 -3.76
C ILE A 151 -16.61 -10.95 -3.86
N SER A 152 -17.19 -10.39 -4.93
CA SER A 152 -17.25 -8.93 -5.10
C SER A 152 -18.04 -8.28 -3.97
N LYS A 153 -19.20 -8.79 -3.60
CA LYS A 153 -20.00 -8.29 -2.48
C LYS A 153 -19.30 -8.37 -1.13
N ILE A 154 -18.58 -9.48 -0.87
CA ILE A 154 -17.82 -9.66 0.37
C ILE A 154 -16.63 -8.69 0.44
N CYS A 155 -16.02 -8.34 -0.69
CA CYS A 155 -14.78 -7.55 -0.74
C CYS A 155 -14.99 -6.05 -0.92
N THR A 156 -16.24 -5.59 -1.04
CA THR A 156 -16.58 -4.17 -1.23
C THR A 156 -17.34 -3.58 -0.04
N VAL A 157 -17.34 -2.27 0.07
CA VAL A 157 -18.16 -1.50 1.00
C VAL A 157 -18.88 -0.45 0.18
N LYS A 158 -20.22 -0.41 0.26
CA LYS A 158 -21.06 0.53 -0.50
C LYS A 158 -20.79 0.46 -2.02
N GLY A 159 -20.55 -0.75 -2.54
CA GLY A 159 -20.37 -1.01 -3.98
C GLY A 159 -18.99 -0.70 -4.54
N SER A 160 -18.01 -0.34 -3.70
CA SER A 160 -16.64 -0.04 -4.13
C SER A 160 -15.59 -0.77 -3.32
N LEU A 161 -14.44 -1.02 -3.93
CA LEU A 161 -13.27 -1.56 -3.25
C LEU A 161 -12.72 -0.52 -2.26
N VAL A 162 -12.24 -0.97 -1.10
CA VAL A 162 -11.79 -0.08 -0.03
C VAL A 162 -10.35 -0.32 0.38
N GLN A 163 -9.69 0.70 0.93
CA GLN A 163 -8.38 0.56 1.54
C GLN A 163 -8.51 -0.12 2.91
N GLY A 164 -7.65 -1.12 3.16
CA GLY A 164 -7.53 -1.79 4.45
C GLY A 164 -7.97 -3.25 4.46
N PHE A 165 -8.82 -3.69 3.55
CA PHE A 165 -9.14 -5.12 3.40
C PHE A 165 -7.95 -5.89 2.82
N SER A 166 -7.71 -7.09 3.33
CA SER A 166 -6.62 -7.94 2.82
C SER A 166 -6.84 -8.39 1.37
N THR A 167 -8.08 -8.32 0.87
CA THR A 167 -8.46 -8.66 -0.50
C THR A 167 -8.17 -7.54 -1.50
N SER A 168 -8.23 -6.28 -1.07
CA SER A 168 -8.11 -5.13 -1.99
C SER A 168 -6.82 -5.11 -2.81
N PRO A 169 -5.64 -5.46 -2.26
CA PRO A 169 -4.40 -5.50 -3.04
C PRO A 169 -4.44 -6.51 -4.19
N VAL A 170 -4.96 -7.71 -3.97
CA VAL A 170 -4.99 -8.75 -5.00
C VAL A 170 -6.06 -8.46 -6.03
N ILE A 171 -7.25 -7.99 -5.62
CA ILE A 171 -8.34 -7.62 -6.53
C ILE A 171 -7.90 -6.45 -7.42
N SER A 172 -7.25 -5.43 -6.86
CA SER A 172 -6.74 -4.31 -7.66
C SER A 172 -5.72 -4.74 -8.72
N ASN A 173 -4.89 -5.74 -8.44
CA ASN A 173 -3.99 -6.31 -9.44
C ASN A 173 -4.72 -7.11 -10.52
N ILE A 174 -5.77 -7.87 -10.17
CA ILE A 174 -6.58 -8.62 -11.14
C ILE A 174 -7.29 -7.64 -12.11
N ILE A 175 -7.88 -6.57 -11.59
CA ILE A 175 -8.55 -5.54 -12.40
C ILE A 175 -7.58 -4.84 -13.34
N SER A 176 -6.37 -4.54 -12.85
CA SER A 176 -5.35 -3.86 -13.65
C SER A 176 -4.65 -4.79 -14.65
N LEU A 177 -4.93 -6.08 -14.67
CA LEU A 177 -4.18 -7.07 -15.47
C LEU A 177 -4.16 -6.72 -16.97
N LYS A 178 -5.32 -6.41 -17.55
CA LYS A 178 -5.43 -6.03 -18.95
C LYS A 178 -4.78 -4.68 -19.24
N LEU A 179 -4.95 -3.71 -18.36
CA LEU A 179 -4.27 -2.42 -18.45
C LEU A 179 -2.75 -2.59 -18.43
N ASP A 180 -2.22 -3.40 -17.50
CA ASP A 180 -0.77 -3.66 -17.42
C ASP A 180 -0.25 -4.30 -18.70
N GLN A 181 -0.99 -5.24 -19.30
CA GLN A 181 -0.62 -5.88 -20.57
C GLN A 181 -0.55 -4.89 -21.72
N GLU A 182 -1.52 -3.96 -21.85
CA GLU A 182 -1.51 -2.94 -22.90
C GLU A 182 -0.39 -1.91 -22.66
N LEU A 183 -0.14 -1.51 -21.41
CA LEU A 183 0.97 -0.63 -21.07
C LEU A 183 2.33 -1.30 -21.28
N GLU A 184 2.47 -2.61 -21.04
CA GLU A 184 3.69 -3.36 -21.39
C GLU A 184 3.91 -3.40 -22.91
N LYS A 185 2.87 -3.63 -23.70
CA LYS A 185 2.96 -3.59 -25.17
C LYS A 185 3.41 -2.22 -25.67
N TYR A 186 2.77 -1.16 -25.18
CA TYR A 186 3.15 0.22 -25.50
C TYR A 186 4.62 0.49 -25.14
N ALA A 187 5.02 0.16 -23.92
CA ALA A 187 6.37 0.39 -23.43
C ALA A 187 7.43 -0.35 -24.26
N ASN A 188 7.19 -1.63 -24.57
CA ASN A 188 8.09 -2.46 -25.38
C ASN A 188 8.24 -1.90 -26.81
N SER A 189 7.14 -1.48 -27.43
CA SER A 189 7.15 -0.91 -28.79
C SER A 189 7.90 0.42 -28.87
N ASN A 190 8.04 1.14 -27.75
CA ASN A 190 8.68 2.46 -27.68
C ASN A 190 10.05 2.47 -26.98
N ASN A 191 10.64 1.31 -26.66
CA ASN A 191 11.88 1.19 -25.88
C ASN A 191 11.81 1.92 -24.53
N ILE A 192 10.68 1.76 -23.84
CA ILE A 192 10.39 2.30 -22.51
C ILE A 192 10.27 1.14 -21.53
N VAL A 193 10.79 1.31 -20.33
CA VAL A 193 10.55 0.39 -19.20
C VAL A 193 9.32 0.87 -18.45
N TYR A 194 8.33 0.00 -18.29
CA TYR A 194 7.13 0.25 -17.51
C TYR A 194 7.11 -0.61 -16.26
N THR A 195 6.73 -0.01 -15.12
CA THR A 195 6.38 -0.76 -13.90
C THR A 195 5.22 -0.11 -13.15
N ARG A 196 4.47 -0.94 -12.40
CA ARG A 196 3.42 -0.49 -11.49
C ARG A 196 3.62 -1.00 -10.07
N TYR A 197 3.43 -0.11 -9.10
CA TYR A 197 3.38 -0.41 -7.68
C TYR A 197 2.09 0.16 -7.08
N ALA A 198 1.04 -0.65 -6.98
CA ALA A 198 -0.33 -0.21 -6.64
C ALA A 198 -0.85 0.84 -7.64
N ASP A 199 -1.13 2.06 -7.18
CA ASP A 199 -1.53 3.24 -7.93
C ASP A 199 -0.36 4.00 -8.59
N ASP A 200 0.87 3.77 -8.14
CA ASP A 200 2.09 4.42 -8.69
C ASP A 200 2.57 3.69 -9.96
N MET A 201 2.58 4.36 -11.11
CA MET A 201 3.15 3.89 -12.38
C MET A 201 4.43 4.63 -12.70
N SER A 202 5.42 3.93 -13.22
CA SER A 202 6.69 4.51 -13.62
C SER A 202 7.05 4.06 -15.04
N PHE A 203 7.40 5.03 -15.89
CA PHE A 203 7.85 4.82 -17.27
C PHE A 203 9.22 5.46 -17.44
N SER A 204 10.23 4.71 -17.86
CA SER A 204 11.58 5.25 -18.02
C SER A 204 12.26 4.80 -19.30
N SER A 205 13.18 5.63 -19.78
CA SER A 205 13.99 5.32 -20.95
C SER A 205 15.34 6.03 -20.89
N MET A 206 16.32 5.47 -21.61
CA MET A 206 17.62 6.09 -21.81
C MET A 206 17.59 7.15 -22.91
N THR A 207 16.74 6.98 -23.91
CA THR A 207 16.78 7.74 -25.17
C THR A 207 15.49 8.45 -25.52
N VAL A 208 14.35 7.87 -25.15
CA VAL A 208 13.01 8.35 -25.54
C VAL A 208 12.33 9.03 -24.37
N ILE A 209 11.61 10.11 -24.66
CA ILE A 209 10.73 10.75 -23.68
C ILE A 209 9.40 9.99 -23.67
N PRO A 210 8.97 9.35 -22.55
CA PRO A 210 7.67 8.71 -22.50
C PRO A 210 6.53 9.69 -22.80
N ASN A 211 5.67 9.37 -23.78
CA ASN A 211 4.55 10.22 -24.17
C ASN A 211 3.39 10.06 -23.19
N LYS A 212 3.18 11.08 -22.35
CA LYS A 212 2.14 11.07 -21.33
C LYS A 212 0.73 10.92 -21.94
N ASP A 213 0.46 11.62 -23.03
CA ASP A 213 -0.91 11.71 -23.58
C ASP A 213 -1.34 10.37 -24.19
N GLU A 214 -0.42 9.63 -24.84
CA GLU A 214 -0.68 8.27 -25.32
C GLU A 214 -0.92 7.30 -24.17
N ILE A 215 -0.11 7.39 -23.10
CA ILE A 215 -0.26 6.56 -21.91
C ILE A 215 -1.57 6.88 -21.20
N GLU A 216 -1.92 8.17 -21.04
CA GLU A 216 -3.18 8.59 -20.44
C GLU A 216 -4.39 8.08 -21.22
N LYS A 217 -4.32 8.06 -22.56
CA LYS A 217 -5.38 7.48 -23.39
C LYS A 217 -5.58 6.00 -23.10
N ILE A 218 -4.50 5.22 -23.04
CA ILE A 218 -4.57 3.79 -22.69
C ILE A 218 -5.21 3.62 -21.29
N ILE A 219 -4.81 4.41 -20.30
CA ILE A 219 -5.34 4.34 -18.94
C ILE A 219 -6.84 4.64 -18.92
N ASN A 220 -7.28 5.67 -19.64
CA ASN A 220 -8.68 6.05 -19.73
C ASN A 220 -9.55 4.99 -20.42
N ASP A 221 -9.02 4.25 -21.40
CA ASP A 221 -9.71 3.14 -22.06
C ASP A 221 -10.06 1.98 -21.08
N PHE A 222 -9.39 1.93 -19.93
CA PHE A 222 -9.69 1.00 -18.81
C PHE A 222 -10.42 1.65 -17.64
N ASN A 223 -11.05 2.80 -17.85
CA ASN A 223 -11.84 3.53 -16.87
C ASN A 223 -11.06 4.02 -15.63
N PHE A 224 -9.74 4.19 -15.74
CA PHE A 224 -8.93 4.83 -14.71
C PHE A 224 -8.62 6.28 -15.07
N VAL A 225 -8.49 7.13 -14.05
CA VAL A 225 -8.17 8.55 -14.20
C VAL A 225 -6.83 8.86 -13.55
N LEU A 226 -6.01 9.67 -14.23
CA LEU A 226 -4.72 10.12 -13.70
C LEU A 226 -4.89 11.29 -12.72
N ASN A 227 -4.15 11.22 -11.62
CA ASN A 227 -3.96 12.35 -10.72
C ASN A 227 -2.98 13.34 -11.34
N LYS A 228 -3.50 14.44 -11.88
CA LYS A 228 -2.70 15.47 -12.59
C LYS A 228 -1.66 16.12 -11.68
N ASP A 229 -2.00 16.36 -10.40
CA ASP A 229 -1.12 17.04 -9.44
C ASP A 229 0.09 16.18 -9.05
N LYS A 230 -0.03 14.86 -9.17
CA LYS A 230 1.04 13.91 -8.84
C LYS A 230 1.85 13.47 -10.07
N THR A 231 1.40 13.78 -11.27
CA THR A 231 2.13 13.50 -12.51
C THR A 231 3.45 14.25 -12.53
N LYS A 232 4.57 13.52 -12.77
CA LYS A 232 5.91 14.12 -12.77
C LYS A 232 6.75 13.57 -13.90
N TYR A 233 7.32 14.48 -14.66
CA TYR A 233 8.36 14.17 -15.63
C TYR A 233 9.72 14.63 -15.11
N LEU A 234 10.69 13.72 -15.04
CA LEU A 234 12.01 13.93 -14.44
C LEU A 234 13.11 13.53 -15.41
N LYS A 235 14.06 14.43 -15.67
CA LYS A 235 15.27 14.17 -16.47
C LYS A 235 16.43 13.80 -15.56
N ARG A 236 17.43 13.09 -16.11
CA ARG A 236 18.71 12.88 -15.44
C ARG A 236 19.36 14.24 -15.11
N GLY A 237 19.95 14.34 -13.95
CA GLY A 237 20.41 15.61 -13.37
C GLY A 237 19.48 16.18 -12.30
N PHE A 238 18.19 15.84 -12.37
CA PHE A 238 17.24 16.12 -11.30
C PHE A 238 17.08 14.92 -10.37
N TYR A 239 16.40 15.12 -9.23
CA TYR A 239 16.12 14.06 -8.29
C TYR A 239 15.11 13.07 -8.86
N GLN A 240 15.58 11.90 -9.30
CA GLN A 240 14.76 10.79 -9.78
C GLN A 240 14.62 9.73 -8.68
N SER A 241 13.38 9.32 -8.41
CA SER A 241 13.09 8.25 -7.45
C SER A 241 11.87 7.44 -7.87
N VAL A 242 11.94 6.13 -7.66
CA VAL A 242 10.85 5.18 -7.86
C VAL A 242 10.56 4.50 -6.53
N THR A 243 9.29 4.47 -6.10
CA THR A 243 8.86 3.92 -4.80
C THR A 243 9.72 4.38 -3.61
N GLY A 244 10.14 5.66 -3.61
CA GLY A 244 10.91 6.27 -2.53
C GLY A 244 12.42 6.00 -2.54
N LEU A 245 12.94 5.21 -3.49
CA LEU A 245 14.37 4.95 -3.68
C LEU A 245 14.91 5.75 -4.86
N THR A 246 16.14 6.28 -4.73
CA THR A 246 16.81 6.96 -5.84
C THR A 246 17.38 5.95 -6.84
N ILE A 247 17.25 6.26 -8.12
CA ILE A 247 17.62 5.38 -9.25
C ILE A 247 18.78 5.93 -10.08
N PHE A 248 19.52 6.92 -9.56
CA PHE A 248 20.66 7.53 -10.26
C PHE A 248 21.83 6.55 -10.44
N ASP A 249 22.03 5.64 -9.48
CA ASP A 249 23.04 4.59 -9.53
C ASP A 249 22.64 3.55 -10.59
N THR A 250 23.63 3.03 -11.33
CA THR A 250 23.40 2.02 -12.37
C THR A 250 23.47 0.57 -11.87
N ILE A 251 23.88 0.38 -10.60
CA ILE A 251 24.09 -0.95 -10.01
C ILE A 251 22.92 -1.34 -9.10
N GLN A 252 22.46 -0.41 -8.26
CA GLN A 252 21.36 -0.68 -7.32
C GLN A 252 20.63 0.59 -6.89
N PRO A 253 19.33 0.50 -6.55
CA PRO A 253 18.61 1.64 -6.00
C PRO A 253 19.17 2.01 -4.62
N ARG A 254 19.10 3.30 -4.28
CA ARG A 254 19.65 3.82 -3.03
C ARG A 254 18.61 4.52 -2.19
N ILE A 255 18.75 4.43 -0.89
CA ILE A 255 18.00 5.27 0.06
C ILE A 255 18.44 6.74 -0.17
N PRO A 256 17.49 7.69 -0.25
CA PRO A 256 17.82 9.10 -0.47
C PRO A 256 18.87 9.65 0.51
N LYS A 257 19.85 10.39 0.00
CA LYS A 257 20.95 10.95 0.81
C LYS A 257 20.43 11.75 2.02
N ARG A 258 19.33 12.48 1.85
CA ARG A 258 18.69 13.26 2.92
C ARG A 258 18.24 12.35 4.08
N ILE A 259 17.60 11.22 3.78
CA ILE A 259 17.16 10.26 4.79
C ILE A 259 18.36 9.66 5.54
N LYS A 260 19.37 9.21 4.80
CA LYS A 260 20.61 8.67 5.41
C LYS A 260 21.32 9.68 6.31
N ARG A 261 21.39 10.95 5.89
CA ARG A 261 21.97 12.02 6.69
C ARG A 261 21.18 12.26 7.98
N ASN A 262 19.88 12.33 7.89
CA ASN A 262 19.00 12.55 9.04
C ASN A 262 19.10 11.41 10.06
N LEU A 263 19.14 10.16 9.60
CA LEU A 263 19.31 8.99 10.48
C LEU A 263 20.65 8.99 11.20
N ARG A 264 21.77 9.30 10.49
CA ARG A 264 23.08 9.40 11.12
C ARG A 264 23.13 10.52 12.16
N LEU A 265 22.55 11.67 11.84
CA LEU A 265 22.52 12.82 12.75
C LEU A 265 21.70 12.49 14.00
N GLU A 266 20.58 11.79 13.84
CA GLU A 266 19.74 11.38 14.95
C GLU A 266 20.45 10.37 15.86
N VAL A 267 21.07 9.34 15.29
CA VAL A 267 21.84 8.35 16.05
C VAL A 267 23.04 9.02 16.73
N HIS A 268 23.75 9.94 16.06
CA HIS A 268 24.82 10.71 16.66
C HIS A 268 24.35 11.52 17.88
N TYR A 269 23.20 12.19 17.76
CA TYR A 269 22.60 12.94 18.86
C TYR A 269 22.24 12.04 20.05
N ILE A 270 21.66 10.87 19.79
CA ILE A 270 21.33 9.89 20.84
C ILE A 270 22.59 9.41 21.56
N ASN A 271 23.64 9.10 20.82
CA ASN A 271 24.91 8.66 21.39
C ASN A 271 25.57 9.73 22.26
N ARG A 272 25.43 11.01 21.89
CA ARG A 272 26.05 12.13 22.62
C ARG A 272 25.27 12.56 23.85
N PHE A 273 23.92 12.58 23.78
CA PHE A 273 23.05 13.18 24.80
C PHE A 273 22.09 12.19 25.46
N GLY A 274 22.08 10.94 25.02
CA GLY A 274 21.20 9.89 25.51
C GLY A 274 19.80 9.90 24.89
N MET A 275 19.14 8.75 24.95
CA MET A 275 17.79 8.53 24.39
C MET A 275 16.72 9.39 25.08
N LYS A 276 16.84 9.59 26.40
CA LYS A 276 15.90 10.44 27.16
C LYS A 276 15.88 11.88 26.64
N ASN A 277 17.05 12.50 26.48
CA ASN A 277 17.14 13.87 25.95
C ASN A 277 16.69 13.98 24.49
N HIS A 278 16.94 12.94 23.69
CA HIS A 278 16.40 12.88 22.33
C HIS A 278 14.85 12.85 22.33
N ALA A 279 14.23 12.03 23.17
CA ALA A 279 12.78 11.93 23.30
C ALA A 279 12.16 13.26 23.79
N ILE A 280 12.74 13.90 24.81
CA ILE A 280 12.31 15.23 25.29
C ILE A 280 12.29 16.25 24.14
N ARG A 281 13.38 16.31 23.34
CA ARG A 281 13.46 17.23 22.19
C ARG A 281 12.40 16.94 21.13
N ARG A 282 12.07 15.67 20.91
CA ARG A 282 10.99 15.28 19.98
C ARG A 282 9.62 15.67 20.50
N LEU A 283 9.35 15.48 21.80
CA LEU A 283 8.11 15.92 22.43
C LEU A 283 7.94 17.44 22.35
N ALA A 284 9.02 18.20 22.63
CA ALA A 284 9.00 19.65 22.50
C ALA A 284 8.64 20.11 21.07
N LYS A 285 9.17 19.45 20.04
CA LYS A 285 8.81 19.71 18.64
C LYS A 285 7.34 19.38 18.31
N LYS A 286 6.71 18.47 19.07
CA LYS A 286 5.29 18.13 18.95
C LYS A 286 4.37 19.05 19.78
N GLY A 287 4.91 20.09 20.41
CA GLY A 287 4.17 20.99 21.30
C GLY A 287 3.83 20.42 22.67
N LYS A 288 4.41 19.27 23.03
CA LYS A 288 4.23 18.61 24.32
C LYS A 288 5.39 19.02 25.25
N ALA A 289 5.22 20.15 25.92
CA ALA A 289 6.23 20.67 26.86
C ALA A 289 6.11 19.99 28.26
N ASN A 290 7.15 20.13 29.10
CA ASN A 290 7.27 19.53 30.43
C ASN A 290 6.14 19.86 31.45
N MET A 291 5.21 20.76 31.12
CA MET A 291 4.10 21.17 31.99
C MET A 291 2.83 20.29 31.82
N ASN A 292 2.87 19.25 30.98
CA ASN A 292 1.74 18.32 30.84
C ASN A 292 1.75 17.31 32.00
N PRO A 293 0.62 17.10 32.73
CA PRO A 293 0.54 16.12 33.82
C PRO A 293 0.90 14.68 33.37
N ASN A 294 0.76 14.36 32.08
CA ASN A 294 1.09 13.06 31.52
C ASN A 294 2.51 13.02 30.87
N PHE A 295 3.37 14.00 31.16
CA PHE A 295 4.67 14.13 30.49
C PHE A 295 5.57 12.89 30.64
N GLU A 296 5.64 12.29 31.82
CA GLU A 296 6.48 11.09 32.06
C GLU A 296 5.99 9.87 31.27
N GLU A 297 4.68 9.72 31.10
CA GLU A 297 4.11 8.66 30.26
C GLU A 297 4.38 8.91 28.77
N ASP A 298 4.15 10.14 28.31
CA ASP A 298 4.48 10.57 26.94
C ASP A 298 5.98 10.38 26.66
N LEU A 299 6.84 10.66 27.62
CA LEU A 299 8.29 10.49 27.50
C LEU A 299 8.68 9.02 27.35
N ARG A 300 8.12 8.13 28.18
CA ARG A 300 8.35 6.67 28.04
C ARG A 300 7.90 6.17 26.68
N LYS A 301 6.70 6.56 26.22
CA LYS A 301 6.18 6.21 24.89
C LYS A 301 7.09 6.73 23.77
N GLU A 302 7.58 7.98 23.86
CA GLU A 302 8.45 8.56 22.84
C GLU A 302 9.84 7.90 22.80
N ILE A 303 10.40 7.48 23.95
CA ILE A 303 11.65 6.72 24.01
C ILE A 303 11.51 5.40 23.24
N ILE A 304 10.45 4.62 23.54
CA ILE A 304 10.17 3.34 22.87
C ILE A 304 9.94 3.56 21.37
N THR A 305 9.11 4.52 21.01
CA THR A 305 8.79 4.84 19.61
C THR A 305 10.04 5.26 18.83
N SER A 306 10.89 6.10 19.40
CA SER A 306 12.13 6.53 18.77
C SER A 306 13.10 5.37 18.55
N ARG A 307 13.24 4.48 19.54
CA ARG A 307 14.07 3.28 19.43
C ARG A 307 13.56 2.34 18.35
N LEU A 308 12.27 2.01 18.37
CA LEU A 308 11.65 1.13 17.38
C LEU A 308 11.75 1.70 15.95
N ARG A 309 11.63 3.02 15.80
CA ARG A 309 11.77 3.69 14.51
C ARG A 309 13.18 3.56 13.94
N ILE A 310 14.22 3.72 14.76
CA ILE A 310 15.61 3.56 14.30
C ILE A 310 15.87 2.10 13.92
N ILE A 311 15.44 1.14 14.75
CA ILE A 311 15.54 -0.30 14.45
C ILE A 311 14.79 -0.62 13.15
N GLY A 312 13.59 -0.07 12.95
CA GLY A 312 12.83 -0.21 11.70
C GLY A 312 13.60 0.29 10.49
N TRP A 313 14.27 1.45 10.59
CA TRP A 313 15.13 1.96 9.51
C TRP A 313 16.38 1.12 9.26
N ILE A 314 16.99 0.56 10.31
CA ILE A 314 18.14 -0.36 10.17
C ILE A 314 17.67 -1.61 9.39
N ASN A 315 16.56 -2.24 9.79
CA ASN A 315 16.02 -3.41 9.12
C ASN A 315 15.60 -3.12 7.68
N PHE A 316 14.90 -2.01 7.44
CA PHE A 316 14.53 -1.57 6.09
C PHE A 316 15.76 -1.34 5.21
N SER A 317 16.77 -0.65 5.74
CA SER A 317 18.01 -0.38 5.01
C SER A 317 18.78 -1.64 4.67
N ASN A 318 18.71 -2.68 5.50
CA ASN A 318 19.40 -3.95 5.26
C ASN A 318 18.94 -4.63 3.96
N GLY A 319 17.65 -4.51 3.64
CA GLY A 319 17.10 -5.03 2.37
C GLY A 319 17.54 -4.25 1.12
N ILE A 320 18.01 -3.01 1.27
CA ILE A 320 18.33 -2.10 0.15
C ILE A 320 19.82 -1.83 0.05
N GLU A 321 20.44 -1.33 1.13
CA GLU A 321 21.86 -0.95 1.22
C GLU A 321 22.50 -1.54 2.47
N LYS A 322 22.89 -2.81 2.43
CA LYS A 322 23.43 -3.58 3.57
C LYS A 322 24.58 -2.86 4.29
N GLN A 323 25.51 -2.26 3.55
CA GLN A 323 26.66 -1.53 4.14
C GLN A 323 26.19 -0.32 4.97
N PHE A 324 25.18 0.43 4.48
CA PHE A 324 24.62 1.54 5.22
C PHE A 324 23.91 1.05 6.50
N SER A 325 23.13 -0.02 6.39
CA SER A 325 22.45 -0.64 7.53
C SER A 325 23.42 -1.08 8.61
N SER A 326 24.46 -1.84 8.26
CA SER A 326 25.47 -2.32 9.21
C SER A 326 26.18 -1.16 9.92
N LYS A 327 26.55 -0.10 9.17
CA LYS A 327 27.16 1.10 9.75
C LYS A 327 26.21 1.84 10.70
N LEU A 328 24.94 1.99 10.34
CA LEU A 328 23.94 2.63 11.18
C LEU A 328 23.67 1.81 12.45
N ALA A 329 23.61 0.48 12.34
CA ALA A 329 23.44 -0.43 13.46
C ALA A 329 24.63 -0.37 14.44
N SER A 330 25.87 -0.41 13.94
CA SER A 330 27.07 -0.28 14.80
C SER A 330 27.11 1.05 15.53
N MET A 331 26.74 2.15 14.86
CA MET A 331 26.64 3.47 15.52
C MET A 331 25.55 3.49 16.60
N PHE A 332 24.43 2.81 16.39
CA PHE A 332 23.31 2.80 17.34
C PHE A 332 23.56 1.91 18.54
N ASN A 333 24.18 0.74 18.34
CA ASN A 333 24.46 -0.24 19.40
C ASN A 333 25.66 0.12 20.29
N SER A 334 26.46 1.10 19.90
CA SER A 334 27.68 1.45 20.64
C SER A 334 27.44 2.08 22.01
N ARG A 335 26.21 2.46 22.37
CA ARG A 335 25.84 3.11 23.65
C ARG A 335 24.37 2.93 24.08
N VAL A 336 23.69 1.90 23.62
CA VAL A 336 22.29 1.59 24.06
C VAL A 336 22.28 0.37 24.96
#